data_ece14817ca2d06f5fa20d96ad3a9d95a
#
_entry.id   ece14817ca2d06f5fa20d96ad3a9d95a
#
_cell.length_a   1.000
_cell.length_b   1.000
_cell.length_c   1.000
_cell.angle_alpha   90.00
_cell.angle_beta   90.00
_cell.angle_gamma   90.00
#
_symmetry.space_group_name_H-M   'P 1'
#
loop_
_entity.id
_entity.type
_entity.pdbx_description
1 polymer ?
#
loop_
_entity_poly.entity_id
_entity_poly.type
_entity_poly.pdbx_seq_one_letter_code
_entity_poly.pdbx_strand_id
1 'polypeptide(L)'
;MHSKQTQLCKHLACGILSVTNKEGQTTIMKCDVDKISDTYNSFMKNVFNQRQLGYKITANSLYGQCGARTSAFYDKDIAASTTATGRKLLIYGKKIIEQVYGDTICETKHGKVRCNAEYIYGDTDSVFFTFNLKTLEGEKITGKKALELTIELAIEAGELASKFLKPPHDLEYEKTFDPFLLLSKKRYVGMLYEMNPNKGKRKSMGIVLKRRDNADVVKDIYGGNIDILMRNGDVKEAMQFTKQFLQDIVDGGIDMRKLIISKSLRDWYKNPQSIAHRVLADRMGKRDPGNKPAVGSRIPYIYFQTKGKVKLQGDKIEHPDYMIKHNLKPDYTFYITNQIMKPLMQIYALVLEQIPQFKSKLGNFKRRLRMLDRKYKDDPVKRDSEETKIRNAEVKKIIFEGALRQANNMKNGQLTLQNFF
;
A
#
# COMPACT_ATOMS: atom_id res chain seq x y z
N MET A 1 27.28 -24.51 20.05
CA MET A 1 27.18 -24.05 18.66
C MET A 1 26.53 -22.65 18.56
N HIS A 2 25.57 -22.28 19.41
CA HIS A 2 24.84 -20.99 19.32
C HIS A 2 25.72 -19.74 19.56
N SER A 3 26.68 -19.79 20.50
CA SER A 3 27.60 -18.66 20.78
C SER A 3 28.58 -18.33 19.65
N LYS A 4 28.99 -19.33 18.89
CA LYS A 4 29.92 -19.13 17.76
C LYS A 4 29.25 -18.44 16.55
N GLN A 5 27.95 -18.70 16.30
CA GLN A 5 27.23 -18.09 15.18
C GLN A 5 26.84 -16.65 15.45
N THR A 6 26.54 -16.30 16.69
CA THR A 6 26.18 -14.91 17.04
C THR A 6 27.39 -13.97 16.96
N GLN A 7 28.59 -14.46 17.29
CA GLN A 7 29.85 -13.73 17.09
C GLN A 7 30.23 -13.61 15.60
N LEU A 8 29.98 -14.66 14.80
CA LEU A 8 30.22 -14.63 13.35
C LEU A 8 29.42 -13.50 12.68
N CYS A 9 28.14 -13.34 13.03
CA CYS A 9 27.28 -12.31 12.44
C CYS A 9 27.68 -10.87 12.77
N LYS A 10 28.23 -10.62 13.96
CA LYS A 10 28.69 -9.28 14.37
C LYS A 10 29.94 -8.80 13.66
N HIS A 11 30.80 -9.69 13.22
CA HIS A 11 32.09 -9.36 12.60
C HIS A 11 32.12 -9.50 11.07
N LEU A 12 31.12 -10.13 10.48
CA LEU A 12 31.02 -10.30 9.02
C LEU A 12 30.94 -8.97 8.26
N ALA A 13 30.38 -7.93 8.87
CA ALA A 13 30.26 -6.62 8.25
C ALA A 13 31.62 -5.87 8.12
N CYS A 14 32.63 -6.23 8.91
CA CYS A 14 33.96 -5.60 8.90
C CYS A 14 35.08 -6.51 8.39
N GLY A 15 34.78 -7.71 7.91
CA GLY A 15 35.77 -8.66 7.41
C GLY A 15 36.71 -9.24 8.48
N ILE A 16 36.32 -9.19 9.74
CA ILE A 16 37.07 -9.70 10.89
C ILE A 16 36.29 -10.85 11.54
N LEU A 17 36.92 -12.00 11.64
CA LEU A 17 36.39 -13.16 12.35
C LEU A 17 37.14 -13.38 13.66
N SER A 18 36.44 -13.37 14.79
CA SER A 18 36.97 -13.81 16.07
C SER A 18 36.43 -15.21 16.41
N VAL A 19 37.32 -16.14 16.60
CA VAL A 19 36.99 -17.52 17.01
C VAL A 19 37.56 -17.78 18.41
N THR A 20 36.67 -18.07 19.36
CA THR A 20 37.06 -18.44 20.73
C THR A 20 36.97 -19.96 20.87
N ASN A 21 38.07 -20.61 21.25
CA ASN A 21 38.09 -22.05 21.50
C ASN A 21 37.42 -22.42 22.85
N LYS A 22 37.32 -23.71 23.14
CA LYS A 22 36.70 -24.18 24.38
C LYS A 22 37.49 -23.79 25.66
N GLU A 23 38.71 -23.36 25.50
CA GLU A 23 39.62 -22.95 26.57
C GLU A 23 39.61 -21.41 26.78
N GLY A 24 38.74 -20.69 26.08
CA GLY A 24 38.61 -19.23 26.22
C GLY A 24 39.61 -18.40 25.42
N GLN A 25 40.51 -19.03 24.65
CA GLN A 25 41.41 -18.29 23.78
C GLN A 25 40.73 -17.78 22.54
N THR A 26 40.84 -16.49 22.28
CA THR A 26 40.23 -15.83 21.13
C THR A 26 41.27 -15.52 20.06
N THR A 27 41.09 -16.10 18.90
CA THR A 27 41.93 -15.82 17.71
C THR A 27 41.17 -14.93 16.76
N ILE A 28 41.76 -13.80 16.39
CA ILE A 28 41.21 -12.85 15.43
C ILE A 28 41.81 -13.11 14.06
N MET A 29 41.00 -13.44 13.07
CA MET A 29 41.42 -13.65 11.69
C MET A 29 40.72 -12.65 10.77
N LYS A 30 41.49 -12.06 9.85
CA LYS A 30 40.91 -11.34 8.71
C LYS A 30 40.33 -12.36 7.75
N CYS A 31 39.05 -12.22 7.41
CA CYS A 31 38.36 -13.10 6.50
C CYS A 31 38.02 -12.35 5.21
N ASP A 32 38.18 -13.06 4.11
CA ASP A 32 37.63 -12.64 2.85
C ASP A 32 36.14 -12.91 2.88
N VAL A 33 35.32 -11.85 2.79
CA VAL A 33 33.85 -11.91 2.90
C VAL A 33 33.27 -12.85 1.82
N ASP A 34 33.89 -12.88 0.64
CA ASP A 34 33.42 -13.70 -0.47
C ASP A 34 33.64 -15.20 -0.18
N LYS A 35 34.75 -15.58 0.45
CA LYS A 35 35.02 -16.99 0.87
C LYS A 35 34.10 -17.47 1.99
N ILE A 36 33.58 -16.57 2.83
CA ILE A 36 32.62 -16.92 3.88
C ILE A 36 31.25 -17.19 3.27
N SER A 37 30.84 -16.49 2.19
CA SER A 37 29.58 -16.75 1.51
C SER A 37 29.51 -18.17 0.92
N ASP A 38 30.61 -18.71 0.44
CA ASP A 38 30.70 -20.06 -0.15
C ASP A 38 30.56 -21.17 0.89
N THR A 39 30.96 -20.94 2.15
CA THR A 39 30.77 -21.89 3.24
C THR A 39 29.39 -21.84 3.87
N TYR A 40 28.53 -20.87 3.46
CA TYR A 40 27.22 -20.65 4.03
C TYR A 40 26.20 -21.61 3.42
N ASN A 41 25.84 -22.66 4.18
CA ASN A 41 24.81 -23.60 3.73
C ASN A 41 23.44 -22.92 3.68
N SER A 42 22.95 -22.69 2.47
CA SER A 42 21.63 -22.04 2.20
C SER A 42 20.46 -22.77 2.89
N PHE A 43 20.54 -24.10 3.02
CA PHE A 43 19.56 -24.90 3.74
C PHE A 43 19.53 -24.53 5.22
N MET A 44 20.69 -24.50 5.90
CA MET A 44 20.77 -24.13 7.32
C MET A 44 20.31 -22.70 7.57
N LYS A 45 20.63 -21.78 6.67
CA LYS A 45 20.08 -20.39 6.71
C LYS A 45 18.56 -20.38 6.68
N ASN A 46 17.97 -21.14 5.77
CA ASN A 46 16.51 -21.25 5.68
C ASN A 46 15.91 -21.88 6.94
N VAL A 47 16.51 -22.93 7.48
CA VAL A 47 16.06 -23.55 8.74
C VAL A 47 16.06 -22.54 9.89
N PHE A 48 17.14 -21.77 10.06
CA PHE A 48 17.20 -20.75 11.12
C PHE A 48 16.22 -19.61 10.90
N ASN A 49 16.04 -19.16 9.66
CA ASN A 49 15.06 -18.14 9.32
C ASN A 49 13.62 -18.62 9.63
N GLN A 50 13.29 -19.86 9.29
CA GLN A 50 11.98 -20.43 9.60
C GLN A 50 11.77 -20.61 11.11
N ARG A 51 12.82 -21.02 11.81
CA ARG A 51 12.78 -21.18 13.28
C ARG A 51 12.57 -19.84 13.99
N GLN A 52 13.33 -18.80 13.59
CA GLN A 52 13.14 -17.43 14.09
C GLN A 52 11.72 -16.94 13.81
N LEU A 53 11.24 -17.13 12.57
CA LEU A 53 9.89 -16.73 12.19
C LEU A 53 8.83 -17.47 13.03
N GLY A 54 9.01 -18.77 13.29
CA GLY A 54 8.13 -19.54 14.16
C GLY A 54 8.00 -18.95 15.55
N TYR A 55 9.12 -18.64 16.21
CA TYR A 55 9.10 -17.98 17.52
C TYR A 55 8.43 -16.60 17.50
N LYS A 56 8.74 -15.79 16.48
CA LYS A 56 8.14 -14.47 16.30
C LYS A 56 6.62 -14.54 16.13
N ILE A 57 6.15 -15.49 15.31
CA ILE A 57 4.70 -15.68 15.08
C ILE A 57 4.02 -16.14 16.38
N THR A 58 4.61 -17.08 17.13
CA THR A 58 4.05 -17.58 18.39
C THR A 58 3.95 -16.45 19.43
N ALA A 59 5.00 -15.67 19.61
CA ALA A 59 5.01 -14.55 20.55
C ALA A 59 3.97 -13.48 20.18
N ASN A 60 3.89 -13.11 18.89
CA ASN A 60 2.92 -12.13 18.43
C ASN A 60 1.46 -12.64 18.50
N SER A 61 1.23 -13.95 18.34
CA SER A 61 -0.11 -14.52 18.41
C SER A 61 -0.65 -14.57 19.85
N LEU A 62 0.22 -14.64 20.84
CA LEU A 62 -0.18 -14.65 22.27
C LEU A 62 -0.97 -13.38 22.63
N TYR A 63 -0.49 -12.21 22.21
CA TYR A 63 -1.22 -10.95 22.38
C TYR A 63 -2.62 -11.00 21.72
N GLY A 64 -2.71 -11.56 20.51
CA GLY A 64 -3.99 -11.73 19.80
C GLY A 64 -4.94 -12.67 20.54
N GLN A 65 -4.42 -13.73 21.15
CA GLN A 65 -5.21 -14.67 21.97
C GLN A 65 -5.73 -13.99 23.25
N CYS A 66 -4.92 -13.18 23.92
CA CYS A 66 -5.39 -12.39 25.07
C CYS A 66 -6.56 -11.46 24.70
N GLY A 67 -6.61 -10.93 23.48
CA GLY A 67 -7.70 -10.08 23.00
C GLY A 67 -8.95 -10.82 22.48
N ALA A 68 -8.87 -12.12 22.26
CA ALA A 68 -9.95 -12.91 21.63
C ALA A 68 -10.84 -13.57 22.68
N ARG A 69 -12.14 -13.21 22.73
CA ARG A 69 -13.11 -13.74 23.71
C ARG A 69 -13.28 -15.26 23.69
N THR A 70 -12.93 -15.91 22.60
CA THR A 70 -13.02 -17.37 22.42
C THR A 70 -11.74 -18.09 22.84
N SER A 71 -10.69 -17.38 23.24
CA SER A 71 -9.40 -17.95 23.64
C SER A 71 -9.42 -18.35 25.11
N ALA A 72 -8.74 -19.46 25.42
CA ALA A 72 -8.48 -19.86 26.81
C ALA A 72 -7.58 -18.87 27.58
N PHE A 73 -6.80 -18.05 26.85
CA PHE A 73 -5.93 -16.99 27.38
C PHE A 73 -6.58 -15.61 27.34
N TYR A 74 -7.91 -15.54 27.24
CA TYR A 74 -8.59 -14.25 27.16
C TYR A 74 -8.38 -13.41 28.40
N ASP A 75 -7.72 -12.27 28.24
CA ASP A 75 -7.56 -11.22 29.24
C ASP A 75 -7.59 -9.87 28.53
N LYS A 76 -8.73 -9.17 28.67
CA LYS A 76 -8.96 -7.88 28.01
C LYS A 76 -7.99 -6.80 28.49
N ASP A 77 -7.60 -6.84 29.77
CA ASP A 77 -6.80 -5.79 30.38
C ASP A 77 -5.34 -5.90 29.95
N ILE A 78 -4.81 -7.12 29.81
CA ILE A 78 -3.49 -7.36 29.21
C ILE A 78 -3.47 -6.86 27.77
N ALA A 79 -4.46 -7.22 26.96
CA ALA A 79 -4.54 -6.78 25.58
C ALA A 79 -4.67 -5.25 25.45
N ALA A 80 -5.45 -4.62 26.31
CA ALA A 80 -5.61 -3.16 26.36
C ALA A 80 -4.32 -2.45 26.80
N SER A 81 -3.64 -2.98 27.83
CA SER A 81 -2.37 -2.45 28.33
C SER A 81 -1.28 -2.51 27.27
N THR A 82 -1.16 -3.63 26.56
CA THR A 82 -0.21 -3.79 25.46
C THR A 82 -0.43 -2.75 24.35
N THR A 83 -1.68 -2.55 23.95
CA THR A 83 -2.03 -1.52 22.94
C THR A 83 -1.77 -0.11 23.43
N ALA A 84 -2.05 0.18 24.70
CA ALA A 84 -1.81 1.50 25.31
C ALA A 84 -0.31 1.80 25.41
N THR A 85 0.50 0.80 25.75
CA THR A 85 1.97 0.91 25.78
C THR A 85 2.52 1.15 24.38
N GLY A 86 2.12 0.38 23.38
CA GLY A 86 2.52 0.61 22.00
C GLY A 86 2.19 2.01 21.49
N ARG A 87 1.02 2.55 21.86
CA ARG A 87 0.65 3.94 21.54
C ARG A 87 1.56 4.96 22.22
N LYS A 88 1.93 4.74 23.48
CA LYS A 88 2.88 5.61 24.20
C LYS A 88 4.25 5.60 23.53
N LEU A 89 4.76 4.42 23.15
CA LEU A 89 6.05 4.27 22.47
C LEU A 89 6.05 4.98 21.11
N LEU A 90 4.97 4.86 20.33
CA LEU A 90 4.83 5.56 19.06
C LEU A 90 4.85 7.08 19.21
N ILE A 91 4.10 7.62 20.19
CA ILE A 91 4.08 9.05 20.51
C ILE A 91 5.46 9.51 20.99
N TYR A 92 6.15 8.70 21.78
CA TYR A 92 7.51 8.97 22.24
C TYR A 92 8.48 9.07 21.06
N GLY A 93 8.52 8.06 20.17
CA GLY A 93 9.36 8.09 18.97
C GLY A 93 9.10 9.32 18.09
N LYS A 94 7.82 9.66 17.86
CA LYS A 94 7.45 10.90 17.17
C LYS A 94 8.06 12.14 17.84
N LYS A 95 7.86 12.30 19.14
CA LYS A 95 8.32 13.48 19.88
C LYS A 95 9.85 13.63 19.88
N ILE A 96 10.58 12.55 20.13
CA ILE A 96 12.05 12.57 20.12
C ILE A 96 12.56 13.04 18.77
N ILE A 97 12.04 12.47 17.68
CA ILE A 97 12.50 12.81 16.32
C ILE A 97 12.20 14.26 15.98
N GLU A 98 11.00 14.75 16.25
CA GLU A 98 10.62 16.13 15.97
C GLU A 98 11.38 17.15 16.87
N GLN A 99 11.68 16.80 18.12
CA GLN A 99 12.39 17.68 19.04
C GLN A 99 13.88 17.75 18.77
N VAL A 100 14.51 16.63 18.42
CA VAL A 100 15.96 16.58 18.21
C VAL A 100 16.36 17.03 16.81
N TYR A 101 15.59 16.63 15.79
CA TYR A 101 15.89 16.88 14.39
C TYR A 101 14.97 17.94 13.74
N GLY A 102 14.12 18.61 14.53
CA GLY A 102 13.27 19.72 14.07
C GLY A 102 14.08 21.02 14.00
N ASP A 103 14.24 21.58 12.78
CA ASP A 103 14.96 22.82 12.49
C ASP A 103 16.35 22.92 13.13
N THR A 104 17.17 21.89 12.94
CA THR A 104 18.52 21.80 13.49
C THR A 104 19.57 21.56 12.39
N ILE A 105 20.83 21.84 12.70
CA ILE A 105 21.97 21.52 11.83
C ILE A 105 22.58 20.21 12.33
N CYS A 106 22.53 19.19 11.47
CA CYS A 106 23.12 17.89 11.74
C CYS A 106 24.49 17.78 11.08
N GLU A 107 25.44 17.18 11.76
CA GLU A 107 26.75 16.84 11.22
C GLU A 107 26.71 15.40 10.69
N THR A 108 27.11 15.23 9.45
CA THR A 108 27.08 13.94 8.76
C THR A 108 28.43 13.65 8.12
N LYS A 109 28.65 12.42 7.65
CA LYS A 109 29.87 12.05 6.89
C LYS A 109 30.07 12.87 5.62
N HIS A 110 29.00 13.49 5.10
CA HIS A 110 29.02 14.31 3.90
C HIS A 110 29.01 15.83 4.20
N GLY A 111 29.25 16.22 5.45
CA GLY A 111 29.26 17.61 5.91
C GLY A 111 27.98 17.99 6.68
N LYS A 112 27.86 19.29 6.97
CA LYS A 112 26.74 19.84 7.73
C LYS A 112 25.51 20.02 6.84
N VAL A 113 24.36 19.60 7.32
CA VAL A 113 23.06 19.72 6.65
C VAL A 113 22.01 20.28 7.60
N ARG A 114 21.08 21.06 7.08
CA ARG A 114 19.93 21.53 7.85
C ARG A 114 18.81 20.50 7.77
N CYS A 115 18.33 20.04 8.92
CA CYS A 115 17.25 19.10 9.09
C CYS A 115 16.00 19.83 9.62
N ASN A 116 14.83 19.42 9.15
CA ASN A 116 13.56 19.81 9.73
C ASN A 116 12.65 18.57 9.73
N ALA A 117 12.83 17.75 10.75
CA ALA A 117 12.11 16.47 10.86
C ALA A 117 10.61 16.70 11.06
N GLU A 118 9.82 16.00 10.26
CA GLU A 118 8.36 16.04 10.31
C GLU A 118 7.81 14.62 10.35
N TYR A 119 6.91 14.35 11.30
CA TYR A 119 6.19 13.10 11.39
C TYR A 119 5.14 13.00 10.29
N ILE A 120 5.20 11.96 9.48
CA ILE A 120 4.30 11.72 8.36
C ILE A 120 3.21 10.72 8.71
N TYR A 121 3.59 9.57 9.31
CA TYR A 121 2.66 8.48 9.55
C TYR A 121 3.22 7.51 10.60
N GLY A 122 2.35 6.82 11.34
CA GLY A 122 2.73 5.73 12.22
C GLY A 122 1.72 4.61 12.17
N ASP A 123 2.20 3.39 12.31
CA ASP A 123 1.35 2.20 12.31
C ASP A 123 1.85 1.16 13.31
N THR A 124 1.07 0.96 14.35
CA THR A 124 1.28 -0.03 15.40
C THR A 124 2.61 0.15 16.15
N ASP A 125 3.74 -0.17 15.53
CA ASP A 125 5.11 -0.19 16.05
C ASP A 125 6.10 0.56 15.17
N SER A 126 5.65 1.25 14.15
CA SER A 126 6.51 1.98 13.22
C SER A 126 6.19 3.46 13.13
N VAL A 127 7.23 4.28 12.99
CA VAL A 127 7.17 5.74 12.81
C VAL A 127 7.77 6.09 11.47
N PHE A 128 7.00 6.80 10.63
CA PHE A 128 7.46 7.36 9.36
C PHE A 128 7.62 8.86 9.52
N PHE A 129 8.79 9.36 9.16
CA PHE A 129 9.11 10.77 9.20
C PHE A 129 10.02 11.15 8.03
N THR A 130 10.12 12.43 7.74
CA THR A 130 11.07 12.99 6.77
C THR A 130 11.94 14.00 7.46
N PHE A 131 13.21 14.09 7.09
CA PHE A 131 14.13 15.12 7.61
C PHE A 131 14.04 16.44 6.86
N ASN A 132 13.37 16.49 5.70
CA ASN A 132 13.29 17.69 4.86
C ASN A 132 14.65 18.36 4.63
N LEU A 133 15.65 17.57 4.22
CA LEU A 133 17.07 17.95 4.15
C LEU A 133 17.31 19.13 3.22
N LYS A 134 18.10 20.11 3.72
CA LYS A 134 18.55 21.29 2.97
C LYS A 134 20.03 21.50 3.17
N THR A 135 20.67 22.18 2.20
CA THR A 135 22.02 22.74 2.38
C THR A 135 21.98 23.88 3.39
N LEU A 136 23.13 24.36 3.82
CA LEU A 136 23.20 25.53 4.71
C LEU A 136 22.64 26.79 4.04
N GLU A 137 22.72 26.88 2.72
CA GLU A 137 22.17 27.98 1.90
C GLU A 137 20.62 27.85 1.73
N GLY A 138 20.02 26.74 2.21
CA GLY A 138 18.57 26.53 2.17
C GLY A 138 18.06 25.77 0.94
N GLU A 139 18.94 25.31 0.05
CA GLU A 139 18.55 24.50 -1.10
C GLU A 139 18.16 23.07 -0.70
N LYS A 140 17.09 22.54 -1.30
CA LYS A 140 16.62 21.18 -1.02
C LYS A 140 17.57 20.14 -1.58
N ILE A 141 18.02 19.22 -0.73
CA ILE A 141 18.82 18.06 -1.15
C ILE A 141 17.88 16.97 -1.65
N THR A 142 18.16 16.41 -2.83
CA THR A 142 17.34 15.40 -3.49
C THR A 142 18.19 14.27 -4.06
N GLY A 143 17.52 13.16 -4.45
CA GLY A 143 18.16 12.03 -5.12
C GLY A 143 19.04 11.19 -4.20
N LYS A 144 20.08 10.57 -4.77
CA LYS A 144 20.93 9.61 -4.06
C LYS A 144 21.58 10.20 -2.81
N LYS A 145 22.07 11.46 -2.88
CA LYS A 145 22.68 12.13 -1.73
C LYS A 145 21.69 12.31 -0.57
N ALA A 146 20.44 12.68 -0.87
CA ALA A 146 19.40 12.77 0.15
C ALA A 146 19.10 11.42 0.79
N LEU A 147 19.13 10.32 0.02
CA LEU A 147 18.95 8.96 0.50
C LEU A 147 20.05 8.54 1.47
N GLU A 148 21.32 8.75 1.10
CA GLU A 148 22.50 8.43 1.93
C GLU A 148 22.43 9.17 3.27
N LEU A 149 22.19 10.48 3.23
CA LEU A 149 22.04 11.32 4.42
C LEU A 149 20.84 10.89 5.29
N THR A 150 19.71 10.58 4.67
CA THR A 150 18.51 10.14 5.39
C THR A 150 18.74 8.80 6.09
N ILE A 151 19.42 7.85 5.47
CA ILE A 151 19.74 6.55 6.07
C ILE A 151 20.67 6.76 7.28
N GLU A 152 21.73 7.56 7.14
CA GLU A 152 22.68 7.87 8.22
C GLU A 152 21.97 8.50 9.42
N LEU A 153 21.23 9.58 9.21
CA LEU A 153 20.50 10.27 10.26
C LEU A 153 19.40 9.44 10.90
N ALA A 154 18.74 8.56 10.12
CA ALA A 154 17.70 7.68 10.65
C ALA A 154 18.26 6.58 11.54
N ILE A 155 19.46 6.07 11.25
CA ILE A 155 20.18 5.14 12.13
C ILE A 155 20.54 5.83 13.44
N GLU A 156 21.17 7.01 13.37
CA GLU A 156 21.52 7.81 14.53
C GLU A 156 20.29 8.15 15.40
N ALA A 157 19.18 8.56 14.76
CA ALA A 157 17.93 8.86 15.45
C ALA A 157 17.34 7.63 16.18
N GLY A 158 17.43 6.44 15.58
CA GLY A 158 17.03 5.19 16.21
C GLY A 158 17.89 4.87 17.43
N GLU A 159 19.19 4.93 17.31
CA GLU A 159 20.13 4.69 18.41
C GLU A 159 19.93 5.70 19.56
N LEU A 160 19.76 6.97 19.24
CA LEU A 160 19.49 8.00 20.21
C LEU A 160 18.18 7.76 20.96
N ALA A 161 17.11 7.48 20.24
CA ALA A 161 15.80 7.22 20.86
C ALA A 161 15.84 5.97 21.76
N SER A 162 16.56 4.93 21.35
CA SER A 162 16.69 3.68 22.09
C SER A 162 17.40 3.85 23.44
N LYS A 163 18.35 4.80 23.57
CA LYS A 163 19.06 5.09 24.82
C LYS A 163 18.12 5.51 25.96
N PHE A 164 16.98 6.07 25.65
CA PHE A 164 15.99 6.54 26.64
C PHE A 164 14.82 5.59 26.81
N LEU A 165 14.78 4.49 26.08
CA LEU A 165 13.76 3.45 26.24
C LEU A 165 14.16 2.44 27.31
N LYS A 166 13.16 1.99 28.09
CA LYS A 166 13.39 0.91 29.05
C LYS A 166 13.54 -0.43 28.28
N PRO A 167 14.61 -1.20 28.51
CA PRO A 167 14.75 -2.52 27.94
C PRO A 167 13.52 -3.40 28.24
N PRO A 168 13.06 -4.24 27.30
CA PRO A 168 13.66 -4.59 26.02
C PRO A 168 13.22 -3.74 24.83
N HIS A 169 12.65 -2.55 25.06
CA HIS A 169 12.19 -1.68 23.96
C HIS A 169 13.35 -0.95 23.32
N ASP A 170 13.33 -0.91 22.00
CA ASP A 170 14.26 -0.18 21.16
C ASP A 170 13.54 0.43 19.95
N LEU A 171 14.17 1.36 19.28
CA LEU A 171 13.73 1.94 18.00
C LEU A 171 14.86 1.78 16.99
N GLU A 172 14.65 0.91 16.01
CA GLU A 172 15.65 0.61 14.98
C GLU A 172 15.29 1.25 13.65
N TYR A 173 16.31 1.67 12.88
CA TYR A 173 16.14 1.99 11.48
C TYR A 173 15.77 0.72 10.71
N GLU A 174 14.66 0.75 9.99
CA GLU A 174 14.23 -0.39 9.16
C GLU A 174 14.45 -0.11 7.66
N LYS A 175 14.01 1.07 7.19
CA LYS A 175 14.02 1.38 5.75
C LYS A 175 13.72 2.86 5.47
N THR A 176 14.18 3.31 4.30
CA THR A 176 13.85 4.61 3.71
C THR A 176 13.03 4.43 2.43
N PHE A 177 12.13 5.34 2.16
CA PHE A 177 11.34 5.37 0.93
C PHE A 177 11.62 6.65 0.15
N ASP A 178 11.98 6.50 -1.14
CA ASP A 178 12.09 7.63 -2.07
C ASP A 178 11.83 7.16 -3.52
N PRO A 179 10.74 7.62 -4.16
CA PRO A 179 9.64 8.40 -3.61
C PRO A 179 8.68 7.59 -2.72
N PHE A 180 7.82 8.28 -1.96
CA PHE A 180 6.81 7.70 -1.10
C PHE A 180 5.43 8.32 -1.36
N LEU A 181 4.43 7.47 -1.59
CA LEU A 181 3.05 7.88 -1.78
C LEU A 181 2.16 7.23 -0.71
N LEU A 182 1.68 8.04 0.23
CA LEU A 182 0.75 7.63 1.29
C LEU A 182 -0.68 7.97 0.89
N LEU A 183 -1.48 6.93 0.60
CA LEU A 183 -2.88 7.08 0.16
C LEU A 183 -3.85 7.19 1.34
N SER A 184 -3.61 6.41 2.38
CA SER A 184 -4.38 6.41 3.63
C SER A 184 -3.69 5.50 4.66
N LYS A 185 -4.24 5.42 5.87
CA LYS A 185 -3.77 4.46 6.89
C LYS A 185 -3.66 3.06 6.28
N LYS A 186 -2.50 2.41 6.44
CA LYS A 186 -2.17 1.05 5.94
C LYS A 186 -2.19 0.89 4.40
N ARG A 187 -2.18 2.00 3.65
CA ARG A 187 -2.19 1.99 2.18
C ARG A 187 -1.16 2.97 1.64
N TYR A 188 -0.02 2.44 1.25
CA TYR A 188 1.07 3.24 0.69
C TYR A 188 1.87 2.44 -0.34
N VAL A 189 2.63 3.16 -1.15
CA VAL A 189 3.60 2.61 -2.09
C VAL A 189 4.81 3.51 -2.16
N GLY A 190 5.98 2.93 -2.39
CA GLY A 190 7.23 3.66 -2.54
C GLY A 190 8.35 2.76 -3.02
N MET A 191 9.44 3.38 -3.44
CA MET A 191 10.71 2.69 -3.64
C MET A 191 11.40 2.58 -2.28
N LEU A 192 11.56 1.36 -1.81
CA LEU A 192 12.16 1.02 -0.53
C LEU A 192 13.64 0.80 -0.69
N TYR A 193 14.41 1.42 0.18
CA TYR A 193 15.84 1.24 0.37
C TYR A 193 16.11 0.82 1.81
N GLU A 194 16.90 -0.21 1.98
CA GLU A 194 17.42 -0.64 3.27
C GLU A 194 18.72 0.13 3.57
N MET A 195 19.82 -0.56 3.84
CA MET A 195 21.11 0.08 4.10
C MET A 195 21.83 0.55 2.81
N ASN A 196 21.44 0.04 1.65
CA ASN A 196 22.12 0.32 0.38
C ASN A 196 21.28 1.25 -0.50
N PRO A 197 21.70 2.50 -0.70
CA PRO A 197 20.97 3.49 -1.50
C PRO A 197 20.90 3.16 -3.00
N ASN A 198 21.69 2.19 -3.47
CA ASN A 198 21.68 1.77 -4.87
C ASN A 198 20.72 0.58 -5.15
N LYS A 199 20.17 -0.06 -4.11
CA LYS A 199 19.30 -1.24 -4.24
C LYS A 199 17.87 -0.91 -3.82
N GLY A 200 17.14 -0.20 -4.68
CA GLY A 200 15.73 0.09 -4.47
C GLY A 200 14.82 -1.07 -4.86
N LYS A 201 13.77 -1.33 -4.06
CA LYS A 201 12.70 -2.28 -4.35
C LYS A 201 11.33 -1.58 -4.24
N ARG A 202 10.45 -1.78 -5.23
CA ARG A 202 9.08 -1.30 -5.08
C ARG A 202 8.36 -2.08 -3.98
N LYS A 203 7.94 -1.38 -2.93
CA LYS A 203 7.11 -1.91 -1.84
C LYS A 203 5.74 -1.28 -1.89
N SER A 204 4.72 -2.11 -1.81
CA SER A 204 3.33 -1.66 -1.75
C SER A 204 2.59 -2.38 -0.64
N MET A 205 1.82 -1.61 0.14
CA MET A 205 1.03 -2.11 1.27
C MET A 205 -0.44 -1.73 1.10
N GLY A 206 -1.33 -2.71 1.29
CA GLY A 206 -2.78 -2.51 1.35
C GLY A 206 -3.45 -1.95 0.08
N ILE A 207 -2.71 -1.75 -1.01
CA ILE A 207 -3.23 -1.20 -2.27
C ILE A 207 -3.83 -2.27 -3.18
N VAL A 208 -4.55 -1.83 -4.18
CA VAL A 208 -5.32 -2.64 -5.14
C VAL A 208 -4.49 -3.72 -5.83
N LEU A 209 -3.21 -3.44 -6.13
CA LEU A 209 -2.30 -4.35 -6.86
C LEU A 209 -2.10 -5.71 -6.19
N LYS A 210 -2.19 -5.78 -4.86
CA LYS A 210 -1.98 -7.03 -4.09
C LYS A 210 -3.26 -7.83 -3.87
N ARG A 211 -4.42 -7.28 -4.20
CA ARG A 211 -5.71 -7.91 -3.92
C ARG A 211 -6.12 -8.86 -5.03
N ARG A 212 -6.43 -10.10 -4.68
CA ARG A 212 -6.89 -11.14 -5.63
C ARG A 212 -8.36 -11.01 -6.04
N ASP A 213 -9.13 -10.16 -5.33
CA ASP A 213 -10.55 -9.92 -5.60
C ASP A 213 -10.81 -8.75 -6.56
N ASN A 214 -9.76 -8.09 -7.07
CA ASN A 214 -9.86 -7.08 -8.11
C ASN A 214 -9.56 -7.70 -9.48
N ALA A 215 -10.28 -7.26 -10.49
CA ALA A 215 -10.02 -7.61 -11.88
C ALA A 215 -8.63 -7.08 -12.33
N ASP A 216 -7.99 -7.79 -13.25
CA ASP A 216 -6.63 -7.43 -13.68
C ASP A 216 -6.59 -6.08 -14.41
N VAL A 217 -7.63 -5.71 -15.13
CA VAL A 217 -7.79 -4.37 -15.73
C VAL A 217 -7.61 -3.25 -14.70
N VAL A 218 -8.07 -3.46 -13.45
CA VAL A 218 -7.89 -2.48 -12.37
C VAL A 218 -6.44 -2.41 -11.93
N LYS A 219 -5.76 -3.56 -11.88
CA LYS A 219 -4.34 -3.61 -11.53
C LYS A 219 -3.47 -2.96 -12.60
N ASP A 220 -3.81 -3.16 -13.88
CA ASP A 220 -3.07 -2.58 -15.00
C ASP A 220 -3.15 -1.05 -14.99
N ILE A 221 -4.34 -0.49 -14.94
CA ILE A 221 -4.51 0.98 -14.94
C ILE A 221 -3.98 1.63 -13.65
N TYR A 222 -4.21 1.00 -12.51
CA TYR A 222 -3.74 1.50 -11.22
C TYR A 222 -2.21 1.38 -11.10
N GLY A 223 -1.64 0.26 -11.56
CA GLY A 223 -0.20 0.02 -11.59
C GLY A 223 0.53 0.99 -12.50
N GLY A 224 0.04 1.19 -13.72
CA GLY A 224 0.61 2.14 -14.67
C GLY A 224 0.64 3.58 -14.13
N ASN A 225 -0.43 4.01 -13.47
CA ASN A 225 -0.46 5.32 -12.81
C ASN A 225 0.60 5.44 -11.70
N ILE A 226 0.71 4.41 -10.86
CA ILE A 226 1.72 4.40 -9.79
C ILE A 226 3.12 4.40 -10.39
N ASP A 227 3.38 3.61 -11.44
CA ASP A 227 4.69 3.53 -12.05
C ASP A 227 5.13 4.87 -12.68
N ILE A 228 4.21 5.59 -13.34
CA ILE A 228 4.47 6.92 -13.86
C ILE A 228 4.76 7.92 -12.72
N LEU A 229 3.91 7.95 -11.70
CA LEU A 229 4.07 8.86 -10.58
C LEU A 229 5.33 8.57 -9.74
N MET A 230 5.73 7.29 -9.62
CA MET A 230 6.94 6.89 -8.91
C MET A 230 8.22 7.16 -9.70
N ARG A 231 8.16 7.16 -11.03
CA ARG A 231 9.34 7.36 -11.89
C ARG A 231 9.74 8.83 -11.99
N ASN A 232 8.81 9.72 -12.29
CA ASN A 232 9.07 11.13 -12.60
C ASN A 232 8.10 12.13 -11.93
N GLY A 233 7.10 11.66 -11.19
CA GLY A 233 6.10 12.51 -10.54
C GLY A 233 5.18 13.25 -11.53
N ASP A 234 5.16 12.87 -12.81
CA ASP A 234 4.39 13.58 -13.84
C ASP A 234 2.90 13.23 -13.79
N VAL A 235 2.14 14.10 -13.13
CA VAL A 235 0.68 13.99 -13.01
C VAL A 235 -0.02 14.14 -14.36
N LYS A 236 0.54 14.91 -15.30
CA LYS A 236 -0.03 15.11 -16.64
C LYS A 236 0.08 13.82 -17.46
N GLU A 237 1.26 13.17 -17.48
CA GLU A 237 1.49 11.88 -18.13
C GLU A 237 0.56 10.81 -17.55
N ALA A 238 0.48 10.70 -16.20
CA ALA A 238 -0.41 9.74 -15.53
C ALA A 238 -1.88 9.94 -15.92
N MET A 239 -2.33 11.20 -16.02
CA MET A 239 -3.69 11.53 -16.42
C MET A 239 -3.96 11.18 -17.89
N GLN A 240 -3.02 11.44 -18.81
CA GLN A 240 -3.13 11.06 -20.23
C GLN A 240 -3.23 9.54 -20.35
N PHE A 241 -2.34 8.80 -19.69
CA PHE A 241 -2.40 7.34 -19.61
C PHE A 241 -3.77 6.86 -19.14
N THR A 242 -4.29 7.43 -18.05
CA THR A 242 -5.61 7.04 -17.53
C THR A 242 -6.73 7.28 -18.52
N LYS A 243 -6.75 8.45 -19.18
CA LYS A 243 -7.79 8.77 -20.19
C LYS A 243 -7.73 7.84 -21.38
N GLN A 244 -6.53 7.58 -21.91
CA GLN A 244 -6.36 6.63 -23.00
C GLN A 244 -6.82 5.23 -22.62
N PHE A 245 -6.43 4.74 -21.46
CA PHE A 245 -6.83 3.42 -20.96
C PHE A 245 -8.35 3.30 -20.77
N LEU A 246 -9.00 4.37 -20.28
CA LEU A 246 -10.47 4.42 -20.17
C LEU A 246 -11.15 4.40 -21.52
N GLN A 247 -10.56 5.06 -22.53
CA GLN A 247 -11.05 5.02 -23.90
C GLN A 247 -10.95 3.61 -24.47
N ASP A 248 -9.81 2.94 -24.31
CA ASP A 248 -9.59 1.56 -24.75
C ASP A 248 -10.62 0.58 -24.11
N ILE A 249 -11.01 0.82 -22.84
CA ILE A 249 -12.09 0.04 -22.19
C ILE A 249 -13.43 0.28 -22.89
N VAL A 250 -13.77 1.53 -23.13
CA VAL A 250 -15.07 1.90 -23.74
C VAL A 250 -15.16 1.36 -25.17
N ASP A 251 -14.08 1.44 -25.92
CA ASP A 251 -14.02 0.94 -27.32
C ASP A 251 -13.97 -0.60 -27.40
N GLY A 252 -13.91 -1.28 -26.25
CA GLY A 252 -13.89 -2.75 -26.20
C GLY A 252 -12.51 -3.36 -26.53
N GLY A 253 -11.45 -2.56 -26.53
CA GLY A 253 -10.07 -3.01 -26.81
C GLY A 253 -9.43 -3.84 -25.70
N ILE A 254 -10.12 -4.04 -24.57
CA ILE A 254 -9.61 -4.81 -23.44
C ILE A 254 -10.08 -6.25 -23.48
N ASP A 255 -9.14 -7.19 -23.40
CA ASP A 255 -9.44 -8.62 -23.31
C ASP A 255 -10.40 -8.91 -22.15
N MET A 256 -11.48 -9.66 -22.42
CA MET A 256 -12.49 -10.07 -21.43
C MET A 256 -11.87 -10.78 -20.23
N ARG A 257 -10.77 -11.51 -20.40
CA ARG A 257 -10.04 -12.18 -19.32
C ARG A 257 -9.53 -11.21 -18.26
N LYS A 258 -9.18 -9.98 -18.63
CA LYS A 258 -8.76 -8.92 -17.69
C LYS A 258 -9.91 -8.34 -16.86
N LEU A 259 -11.16 -8.63 -17.22
CA LEU A 259 -12.36 -8.20 -16.50
C LEU A 259 -12.81 -9.21 -15.45
N ILE A 260 -12.20 -10.39 -15.37
CA ILE A 260 -12.58 -11.45 -14.43
C ILE A 260 -12.31 -11.01 -12.99
N ILE A 261 -13.36 -11.10 -12.17
CA ILE A 261 -13.31 -10.96 -10.72
C ILE A 261 -13.49 -12.33 -10.11
N SER A 262 -12.72 -12.70 -9.09
CA SER A 262 -12.92 -13.98 -8.43
C SER A 262 -13.07 -13.84 -6.92
N LYS A 263 -14.06 -14.56 -6.33
CA LYS A 263 -14.28 -14.58 -4.87
C LYS A 263 -14.46 -15.98 -4.36
N SER A 264 -13.94 -16.28 -3.17
CA SER A 264 -14.11 -17.58 -2.54
C SER A 264 -15.52 -17.77 -2.01
N LEU A 265 -16.09 -18.92 -2.30
CA LEU A 265 -17.40 -19.33 -1.81
C LEU A 265 -17.27 -19.81 -0.36
N ARG A 266 -18.04 -19.22 0.55
CA ARG A 266 -18.10 -19.67 1.96
C ARG A 266 -19.21 -20.67 2.14
N ASP A 267 -19.12 -21.43 3.21
CA ASP A 267 -20.15 -22.39 3.58
C ASP A 267 -21.47 -21.69 3.94
N TRP A 268 -21.40 -20.66 4.75
CA TRP A 268 -22.57 -19.95 5.24
C TRP A 268 -22.52 -18.44 4.97
N TYR A 269 -23.71 -17.87 4.67
CA TYR A 269 -23.93 -16.43 4.50
C TYR A 269 -25.25 -16.02 5.19
N LYS A 270 -25.23 -14.92 5.93
CA LYS A 270 -26.44 -14.39 6.58
C LYS A 270 -27.57 -14.10 5.59
N ASN A 271 -27.22 -13.50 4.43
CA ASN A 271 -28.13 -13.18 3.34
C ASN A 271 -27.56 -13.70 2.01
N PRO A 272 -27.76 -14.98 1.66
CA PRO A 272 -27.17 -15.59 0.46
C PRO A 272 -27.55 -14.87 -0.84
N GLN A 273 -28.78 -14.40 -0.97
CA GLN A 273 -29.29 -13.71 -2.16
C GLN A 273 -28.63 -12.34 -2.43
N SER A 274 -28.04 -11.72 -1.41
CA SER A 274 -27.31 -10.47 -1.56
C SER A 274 -25.85 -10.68 -2.03
N ILE A 275 -25.37 -11.91 -2.01
CA ILE A 275 -23.99 -12.26 -2.33
C ILE A 275 -23.90 -12.73 -3.79
N ALA A 276 -23.41 -11.88 -4.66
CA ALA A 276 -23.39 -12.08 -6.10
C ALA A 276 -22.80 -13.45 -6.52
N HIS A 277 -21.58 -13.77 -6.07
CA HIS A 277 -20.90 -15.02 -6.43
C HIS A 277 -21.57 -16.28 -5.82
N ARG A 278 -22.33 -16.16 -4.73
CA ARG A 278 -23.14 -17.25 -4.20
C ARG A 278 -24.33 -17.52 -5.11
N VAL A 279 -25.06 -16.49 -5.51
CA VAL A 279 -26.19 -16.59 -6.46
C VAL A 279 -25.73 -17.21 -7.78
N LEU A 280 -24.55 -16.80 -8.28
CA LEU A 280 -23.98 -17.40 -9.48
C LEU A 280 -23.63 -18.88 -9.29
N ALA A 281 -23.00 -19.25 -8.16
CA ALA A 281 -22.68 -20.66 -7.86
C ALA A 281 -23.93 -21.54 -7.80
N ASP A 282 -25.02 -21.05 -7.19
CA ASP A 282 -26.30 -21.75 -7.17
C ASP A 282 -26.91 -21.86 -8.57
N ARG A 283 -26.80 -20.85 -9.42
CA ARG A 283 -27.25 -20.87 -10.82
C ARG A 283 -26.44 -21.86 -11.66
N MET A 284 -25.09 -21.91 -11.47
CA MET A 284 -24.22 -22.91 -12.11
C MET A 284 -24.60 -24.32 -11.70
N GLY A 285 -24.84 -24.58 -10.41
CA GLY A 285 -25.27 -25.90 -9.93
C GLY A 285 -26.66 -26.31 -10.41
N LYS A 286 -27.58 -25.36 -10.72
CA LYS A 286 -28.89 -25.69 -11.36
C LYS A 286 -28.73 -26.05 -12.83
N ARG A 287 -27.75 -25.45 -13.53
CA ARG A 287 -27.48 -25.78 -14.96
C ARG A 287 -26.72 -27.07 -15.12
N ASP A 288 -25.81 -27.36 -14.20
CA ASP A 288 -24.97 -28.54 -14.20
C ASP A 288 -24.78 -29.05 -12.76
N PRO A 289 -25.68 -29.94 -12.29
CA PRO A 289 -25.63 -30.46 -10.92
C PRO A 289 -24.33 -31.20 -10.59
N GLY A 290 -23.73 -31.87 -11.58
CA GLY A 290 -22.48 -32.63 -11.42
C GLY A 290 -21.24 -31.74 -11.17
N ASN A 291 -21.27 -30.50 -11.64
CA ASN A 291 -20.18 -29.56 -11.53
C ASN A 291 -20.51 -28.34 -10.65
N LYS A 292 -21.39 -28.53 -9.66
CA LYS A 292 -21.68 -27.45 -8.68
C LYS A 292 -20.43 -27.03 -7.94
N PRO A 293 -20.09 -25.71 -7.90
CA PRO A 293 -18.91 -25.23 -7.19
C PRO A 293 -18.90 -25.61 -5.72
N ALA A 294 -17.79 -26.20 -5.25
CA ALA A 294 -17.61 -26.60 -3.85
C ALA A 294 -17.35 -25.39 -2.93
N VAL A 295 -17.64 -25.56 -1.64
CA VAL A 295 -17.27 -24.59 -0.60
C VAL A 295 -15.76 -24.42 -0.56
N GLY A 296 -15.27 -23.18 -0.42
CA GLY A 296 -13.86 -22.83 -0.47
C GLY A 296 -13.31 -22.55 -1.88
N SER A 297 -13.99 -23.04 -2.94
CA SER A 297 -13.59 -22.74 -4.31
C SER A 297 -13.74 -21.25 -4.64
N ARG A 298 -12.95 -20.76 -5.60
CA ARG A 298 -13.06 -19.39 -6.10
C ARG A 298 -13.95 -19.38 -7.34
N ILE A 299 -14.98 -18.53 -7.29
CA ILE A 299 -15.93 -18.35 -8.39
C ILE A 299 -15.45 -17.19 -9.25
N PRO A 300 -15.00 -17.42 -10.50
CA PRO A 300 -14.73 -16.36 -11.44
C PRO A 300 -16.02 -15.82 -12.04
N TYR A 301 -16.12 -14.50 -12.21
CA TYR A 301 -17.29 -13.89 -12.83
C TYR A 301 -16.96 -12.56 -13.49
N ILE A 302 -17.80 -12.16 -14.42
CA ILE A 302 -17.75 -10.88 -15.13
C ILE A 302 -19.12 -10.21 -15.00
N TYR A 303 -19.13 -8.89 -14.81
CA TYR A 303 -20.36 -8.11 -14.90
C TYR A 303 -20.72 -7.89 -16.37
N PHE A 304 -21.98 -8.17 -16.73
CA PHE A 304 -22.46 -8.04 -18.11
C PHE A 304 -23.65 -7.08 -18.23
N GLN A 305 -23.89 -6.62 -19.44
CA GLN A 305 -25.01 -5.72 -19.74
C GLN A 305 -26.32 -6.46 -19.61
N THR A 306 -27.21 -6.00 -18.70
CA THR A 306 -28.52 -6.58 -18.48
C THR A 306 -29.59 -5.77 -19.22
N LYS A 307 -30.61 -6.44 -19.76
CA LYS A 307 -31.82 -5.78 -20.28
C LYS A 307 -32.69 -5.35 -19.10
N GLY A 308 -33.01 -4.04 -19.02
CA GLY A 308 -33.86 -3.48 -17.96
C GLY A 308 -33.19 -3.30 -16.59
N LYS A 309 -33.98 -2.88 -15.59
CA LYS A 309 -33.49 -2.62 -14.22
C LYS A 309 -33.45 -3.92 -13.40
N VAL A 310 -32.27 -4.43 -13.16
CA VAL A 310 -32.04 -5.61 -12.31
C VAL A 310 -31.63 -5.14 -10.91
N LYS A 311 -32.31 -5.64 -9.86
CA LYS A 311 -32.08 -5.21 -8.47
C LYS A 311 -30.88 -5.91 -7.84
N LEU A 312 -30.78 -7.23 -7.98
CA LEU A 312 -29.75 -8.04 -7.31
C LEU A 312 -28.44 -8.05 -8.09
N GLN A 313 -27.33 -7.98 -7.37
CA GLN A 313 -25.99 -8.03 -7.99
C GLN A 313 -25.68 -9.39 -8.61
N GLY A 314 -26.24 -10.47 -8.05
CA GLY A 314 -26.06 -11.82 -8.57
C GLY A 314 -26.61 -12.02 -10.00
N ASP A 315 -27.60 -11.23 -10.38
CA ASP A 315 -28.22 -11.31 -11.71
C ASP A 315 -27.50 -10.48 -12.76
N LYS A 316 -26.50 -9.68 -12.33
CA LYS A 316 -25.66 -8.84 -13.22
C LYS A 316 -24.30 -9.47 -13.52
N ILE A 317 -24.04 -10.68 -13.02
CA ILE A 317 -22.79 -11.39 -13.22
C ILE A 317 -22.98 -12.74 -13.84
N GLU A 318 -21.98 -13.21 -14.60
CA GLU A 318 -21.98 -14.51 -15.18
C GLU A 318 -20.57 -15.11 -15.25
N HIS A 319 -20.48 -16.46 -15.35
CA HIS A 319 -19.21 -17.15 -15.53
C HIS A 319 -18.58 -16.79 -16.88
N PRO A 320 -17.24 -16.59 -16.99
CA PRO A 320 -16.59 -16.21 -18.22
C PRO A 320 -16.92 -17.12 -19.41
N ASP A 321 -16.87 -18.44 -19.24
CA ASP A 321 -17.16 -19.39 -20.30
C ASP A 321 -18.62 -19.29 -20.81
N TYR A 322 -19.55 -19.05 -19.88
CA TYR A 322 -20.93 -18.83 -20.24
C TYR A 322 -21.12 -17.54 -21.05
N MET A 323 -20.40 -16.48 -20.68
CA MET A 323 -20.42 -15.22 -21.43
C MET A 323 -19.91 -15.38 -22.86
N ILE A 324 -18.82 -16.14 -23.06
CA ILE A 324 -18.24 -16.43 -24.37
C ILE A 324 -19.25 -17.25 -25.20
N LYS A 325 -19.79 -18.35 -24.61
CA LYS A 325 -20.73 -19.25 -25.28
C LYS A 325 -22.00 -18.54 -25.74
N HIS A 326 -22.47 -17.54 -25.00
CA HIS A 326 -23.71 -16.81 -25.29
C HIS A 326 -23.48 -15.39 -25.84
N ASN A 327 -22.24 -15.05 -26.20
CA ASN A 327 -21.85 -13.75 -26.72
C ASN A 327 -22.38 -12.55 -25.91
N LEU A 328 -22.28 -12.65 -24.56
CA LEU A 328 -22.73 -11.60 -23.65
C LEU A 328 -21.68 -10.48 -23.58
N LYS A 329 -22.14 -9.22 -23.64
CA LYS A 329 -21.25 -8.06 -23.60
C LYS A 329 -20.96 -7.63 -22.15
N PRO A 330 -19.69 -7.34 -21.78
CA PRO A 330 -19.34 -6.80 -20.46
C PRO A 330 -20.01 -5.43 -20.20
N ASP A 331 -20.31 -5.16 -18.91
CA ASP A 331 -20.78 -3.83 -18.47
C ASP A 331 -19.59 -2.91 -18.15
N TYR A 332 -19.00 -2.27 -19.14
CA TYR A 332 -17.88 -1.35 -18.97
C TYR A 332 -18.20 -0.19 -18.03
N THR A 333 -19.43 0.30 -18.01
CA THR A 333 -19.86 1.35 -17.06
C THR A 333 -19.69 0.89 -15.61
N PHE A 334 -20.02 -0.37 -15.32
CA PHE A 334 -19.82 -0.96 -14.00
C PHE A 334 -18.34 -0.99 -13.63
N TYR A 335 -17.46 -1.47 -14.55
CA TYR A 335 -16.02 -1.55 -14.28
C TYR A 335 -15.41 -0.17 -14.06
N ILE A 336 -15.73 0.80 -14.90
CA ILE A 336 -15.24 2.18 -14.73
C ILE A 336 -15.71 2.75 -13.39
N THR A 337 -17.00 2.67 -13.07
CA THR A 337 -17.58 3.32 -11.88
C THR A 337 -17.20 2.64 -10.58
N ASN A 338 -17.27 1.30 -10.53
CA ASN A 338 -17.19 0.56 -9.27
C ASN A 338 -15.82 -0.03 -8.98
N GLN A 339 -15.03 -0.33 -10.03
CA GLN A 339 -13.75 -1.01 -9.90
C GLN A 339 -12.57 -0.07 -10.09
N ILE A 340 -12.59 0.77 -11.13
CA ILE A 340 -11.46 1.61 -11.55
C ILE A 340 -11.49 2.99 -10.88
N MET A 341 -12.63 3.68 -10.96
CA MET A 341 -12.75 5.08 -10.51
C MET A 341 -12.40 5.25 -9.03
N LYS A 342 -12.90 4.37 -8.17
CA LYS A 342 -12.70 4.50 -6.71
C LYS A 342 -11.24 4.49 -6.27
N PRO A 343 -10.40 3.53 -6.69
CA PRO A 343 -8.98 3.53 -6.32
C PRO A 343 -8.19 4.67 -6.98
N LEU A 344 -8.47 5.01 -8.24
CA LEU A 344 -7.77 6.09 -8.92
C LEU A 344 -8.13 7.46 -8.35
N MET A 345 -9.38 7.68 -7.93
CA MET A 345 -9.75 8.93 -7.24
C MET A 345 -8.93 9.16 -5.98
N GLN A 346 -8.53 8.11 -5.24
CA GLN A 346 -7.67 8.25 -4.07
C GLN A 346 -6.28 8.81 -4.44
N ILE A 347 -5.73 8.40 -5.58
CA ILE A 347 -4.45 8.93 -6.08
C ILE A 347 -4.61 10.38 -6.54
N TYR A 348 -5.55 10.62 -7.46
CA TYR A 348 -5.70 11.93 -8.08
C TYR A 348 -6.24 13.02 -7.14
N ALA A 349 -6.97 12.64 -6.07
CA ALA A 349 -7.39 13.58 -5.04
C ALA A 349 -6.20 14.18 -4.27
N LEU A 350 -5.09 13.42 -4.10
CA LEU A 350 -3.88 13.90 -3.44
C LEU A 350 -3.12 14.90 -4.32
N VAL A 351 -3.13 14.71 -5.64
CA VAL A 351 -2.39 15.53 -6.60
C VAL A 351 -3.29 16.47 -7.41
N LEU A 352 -4.54 16.69 -6.97
CA LEU A 352 -5.56 17.46 -7.70
C LEU A 352 -5.07 18.87 -8.11
N GLU A 353 -4.33 19.54 -7.24
CA GLU A 353 -3.82 20.90 -7.45
C GLU A 353 -2.74 20.97 -8.54
N GLN A 354 -2.11 19.83 -8.86
CA GLN A 354 -1.10 19.70 -9.91
C GLN A 354 -1.73 19.41 -11.29
N ILE A 355 -3.02 19.07 -11.33
CA ILE A 355 -3.74 18.78 -12.57
C ILE A 355 -3.93 20.08 -13.37
N PRO A 356 -3.43 20.17 -14.64
CA PRO A 356 -3.49 21.39 -15.42
C PRO A 356 -4.90 21.98 -15.57
N GLN A 357 -5.91 21.12 -15.81
CA GLN A 357 -7.31 21.53 -16.00
C GLN A 357 -7.97 22.05 -14.70
N PHE A 358 -7.34 21.80 -13.54
CA PHE A 358 -7.83 22.29 -12.26
C PHE A 358 -7.25 23.66 -11.87
N LYS A 359 -6.18 24.11 -12.51
CA LYS A 359 -5.51 25.39 -12.18
C LYS A 359 -6.45 26.59 -12.20
N SER A 360 -7.35 26.69 -13.17
CA SER A 360 -8.36 27.75 -13.27
C SER A 360 -9.37 27.75 -12.12
N LYS A 361 -9.59 26.59 -11.48
CA LYS A 361 -10.54 26.43 -10.37
C LYS A 361 -9.90 26.55 -8.98
N LEU A 362 -8.58 26.68 -8.91
CA LEU A 362 -7.82 26.65 -7.67
C LEU A 362 -8.26 27.74 -6.67
N GLY A 363 -8.54 28.94 -7.14
CA GLY A 363 -9.02 30.06 -6.29
C GLY A 363 -10.35 29.75 -5.60
N ASN A 364 -11.32 29.23 -6.36
CA ASN A 364 -12.61 28.81 -5.83
C ASN A 364 -12.47 27.62 -4.88
N PHE A 365 -11.63 26.68 -5.20
CA PHE A 365 -11.35 25.52 -4.35
C PHE A 365 -10.78 25.96 -3.00
N LYS A 366 -9.73 26.80 -2.97
CA LYS A 366 -9.15 27.34 -1.74
C LYS A 366 -10.18 28.12 -0.91
N ARG A 367 -11.09 28.86 -1.56
CA ARG A 367 -12.20 29.54 -0.86
C ARG A 367 -13.15 28.54 -0.20
N ARG A 368 -13.51 27.45 -0.89
CA ARG A 368 -14.35 26.37 -0.32
C ARG A 368 -13.67 25.69 0.86
N LEU A 369 -12.37 25.42 0.80
CA LEU A 369 -11.62 24.83 1.92
C LEU A 369 -11.66 25.75 3.15
N ARG A 370 -11.40 27.05 2.99
CA ARG A 370 -11.50 28.02 4.10
C ARG A 370 -12.90 28.07 4.71
N MET A 371 -13.95 27.86 3.92
CA MET A 371 -15.33 27.75 4.45
C MET A 371 -15.52 26.46 5.26
N LEU A 372 -14.93 25.34 4.83
CA LEU A 372 -14.94 24.10 5.61
C LEU A 372 -14.18 24.24 6.92
N ASP A 373 -13.01 24.89 6.92
CA ASP A 373 -12.20 25.16 8.13
C ASP A 373 -13.03 25.94 9.17
N ARG A 374 -13.77 26.95 8.73
CA ARG A 374 -14.67 27.71 9.61
C ARG A 374 -15.86 26.90 10.11
N LYS A 375 -16.48 26.12 9.21
CA LYS A 375 -17.71 25.35 9.51
C LYS A 375 -17.45 24.17 10.46
N TYR A 376 -16.29 23.52 10.33
CA TYR A 376 -15.94 22.31 11.06
C TYR A 376 -14.69 22.52 11.95
N LYS A 377 -14.57 23.72 12.55
CA LYS A 377 -13.42 24.08 13.39
C LYS A 377 -13.18 23.08 14.52
N ASP A 378 -14.25 22.57 15.13
CA ASP A 378 -14.22 21.66 16.28
C ASP A 378 -14.34 20.16 15.89
N ASP A 379 -14.48 19.85 14.60
CA ASP A 379 -14.61 18.48 14.09
C ASP A 379 -13.68 18.25 12.87
N PRO A 380 -12.39 18.06 13.11
CA PRO A 380 -11.41 17.86 12.03
C PRO A 380 -11.71 16.63 11.18
N VAL A 381 -12.29 15.57 11.77
CA VAL A 381 -12.61 14.33 11.05
C VAL A 381 -13.69 14.58 10.00
N LYS A 382 -14.72 15.34 10.35
CA LYS A 382 -15.80 15.71 9.44
C LYS A 382 -15.30 16.68 8.37
N ARG A 383 -14.45 17.63 8.76
CA ARG A 383 -13.77 18.56 7.85
C ARG A 383 -13.02 17.81 6.76
N ASP A 384 -12.19 16.84 7.10
CA ASP A 384 -11.39 16.05 6.16
C ASP A 384 -12.25 15.15 5.26
N SER A 385 -13.35 14.62 5.82
CA SER A 385 -14.34 13.86 5.04
C SER A 385 -14.99 14.72 3.96
N GLU A 386 -15.40 15.96 4.28
CA GLU A 386 -16.01 16.87 3.33
C GLU A 386 -15.01 17.37 2.28
N GLU A 387 -13.76 17.68 2.66
CA GLU A 387 -12.70 17.99 1.72
C GLU A 387 -12.48 16.85 0.72
N THR A 388 -12.39 15.61 1.20
CA THR A 388 -12.25 14.42 0.35
C THR A 388 -13.38 14.29 -0.65
N LYS A 389 -14.64 14.57 -0.25
CA LYS A 389 -15.78 14.55 -1.17
C LYS A 389 -15.64 15.59 -2.28
N ILE A 390 -15.21 16.81 -1.93
CA ILE A 390 -15.00 17.88 -2.90
C ILE A 390 -13.90 17.51 -3.88
N ARG A 391 -12.75 17.03 -3.39
CA ARG A 391 -11.62 16.58 -4.23
C ARG A 391 -12.05 15.46 -5.18
N ASN A 392 -12.73 14.45 -4.68
CA ASN A 392 -13.23 13.33 -5.49
C ASN A 392 -14.24 13.77 -6.57
N ALA A 393 -15.11 14.73 -6.26
CA ALA A 393 -16.07 15.26 -7.24
C ALA A 393 -15.37 15.98 -8.41
N GLU A 394 -14.32 16.77 -8.13
CA GLU A 394 -13.54 17.44 -9.19
C GLU A 394 -12.73 16.44 -10.02
N VAL A 395 -12.07 15.45 -9.38
CA VAL A 395 -11.35 14.38 -10.09
C VAL A 395 -12.30 13.61 -11.02
N LYS A 396 -13.49 13.26 -10.54
CA LYS A 396 -14.51 12.57 -11.35
C LYS A 396 -14.84 13.35 -12.61
N LYS A 397 -15.08 14.67 -12.48
CA LYS A 397 -15.39 15.56 -13.62
C LYS A 397 -14.26 15.62 -14.64
N ILE A 398 -13.01 15.75 -14.18
CA ILE A 398 -11.85 15.98 -15.06
C ILE A 398 -11.42 14.71 -15.79
N ILE A 399 -11.48 13.57 -15.11
CA ILE A 399 -10.86 12.32 -15.61
C ILE A 399 -11.89 11.33 -16.14
N PHE A 400 -13.02 11.14 -15.44
CA PHE A 400 -13.92 10.02 -15.68
C PHE A 400 -15.22 10.38 -16.43
N GLU A 401 -15.68 11.63 -16.37
CA GLU A 401 -17.01 12.00 -16.89
C GLU A 401 -17.14 11.76 -18.39
N GLY A 402 -16.10 12.04 -19.16
CA GLY A 402 -16.07 11.78 -20.60
C GLY A 402 -16.28 10.31 -20.94
N ALA A 403 -15.44 9.43 -20.38
CA ALA A 403 -15.53 7.99 -20.59
C ALA A 403 -16.85 7.40 -20.08
N LEU A 404 -17.35 7.87 -18.94
CA LEU A 404 -18.63 7.40 -18.40
C LEU A 404 -19.80 7.80 -19.30
N ARG A 405 -19.80 9.02 -19.85
CA ARG A 405 -20.82 9.48 -20.80
C ARG A 405 -20.82 8.59 -22.04
N GLN A 406 -19.66 8.34 -22.62
CA GLN A 406 -19.51 7.51 -23.79
C GLN A 406 -19.93 6.05 -23.53
N ALA A 407 -19.49 5.43 -22.41
CA ALA A 407 -19.91 4.10 -22.04
C ALA A 407 -21.42 3.96 -21.81
N ASN A 408 -22.07 4.98 -21.23
CA ASN A 408 -23.52 5.02 -21.07
C ASN A 408 -24.24 5.18 -22.41
N ASN A 409 -23.74 6.02 -23.30
CA ASN A 409 -24.32 6.19 -24.64
C ASN A 409 -24.28 4.87 -25.42
N MET A 410 -23.14 4.18 -25.41
CA MET A 410 -23.01 2.86 -26.04
C MET A 410 -23.96 1.81 -25.45
N LYS A 411 -24.10 1.80 -24.10
CA LYS A 411 -25.03 0.91 -23.41
C LYS A 411 -26.49 1.15 -23.79
N ASN A 412 -26.85 2.41 -24.07
CA ASN A 412 -28.19 2.82 -24.44
C ASN A 412 -28.44 2.78 -25.97
N GLY A 413 -27.45 2.34 -26.78
CA GLY A 413 -27.53 2.34 -28.22
C GLY A 413 -27.53 3.72 -28.87
N GLN A 414 -27.06 4.74 -28.14
CA GLN A 414 -26.96 6.11 -28.63
C GLN A 414 -25.63 6.27 -29.38
N LEU A 415 -25.69 6.58 -30.68
CA LEU A 415 -24.51 6.92 -31.46
C LEU A 415 -24.07 8.35 -31.12
N THR A 416 -22.78 8.57 -30.96
CA THR A 416 -22.19 9.92 -30.86
C THR A 416 -22.00 10.51 -32.26
N LEU A 417 -22.06 11.83 -32.38
CA LEU A 417 -21.81 12.51 -33.68
C LEU A 417 -20.46 12.17 -34.29
N GLN A 418 -19.48 11.79 -33.48
CA GLN A 418 -18.18 11.30 -33.90
C GLN A 418 -18.21 9.98 -34.73
N ASN A 419 -19.31 9.22 -34.63
CA ASN A 419 -19.50 8.01 -35.47
C ASN A 419 -20.06 8.31 -36.85
N PHE A 420 -20.34 9.58 -37.15
CA PHE A 420 -20.87 10.04 -38.43
C PHE A 420 -19.85 10.85 -39.26
N PHE A 421 -18.70 11.13 -38.68
CA PHE A 421 -17.56 11.79 -39.29
C PHE A 421 -16.31 10.93 -39.07
#